data_5272600224d7717de3bdcdf26bc2486f
#
_entry.id   5272600224d7717de3bdcdf26bc2486f
#
_cell.length_a   1.000
_cell.length_b   1.000
_cell.length_c   1.000
_cell.angle_alpha   90.00
_cell.angle_beta   90.00
_cell.angle_gamma   90.00
#
_symmetry.space_group_name_H-M   'P 1'
#
loop_
_entity.id
_entity.type
_entity.pdbx_description
1 polymer ?
#
loop_
_entity_poly.entity_id
_entity_poly.type
_entity_poly.pdbx_seq_one_letter_code
_entity_poly.pdbx_strand_id
1 'polypeptide(L)'
;TFMAGIDTFDQLSRFLKHVDRAFSGNLSAFEVMWNDYYKLVTTPPSLNQAPLPENYNYYVLVEAMGASEEQNQQALEQALEEDLIADAVIAQSETQRLQLWGLRDDVAQVFQFAPVFLFDVSLRISCMQDYVEKVNKTLQSSFPDSKNFTLGHMGDGNLHFAISVGRDDTQARKLVEAAVYEPLKDIAGSVSAEHGVGLEKKPYLHLVRSQSEIRLMKQVKH
;
A
#
# COMPACT_ATOMS: atom_id res chain seq x y z
N THR A 1 8.27 11.49 -13.11
CA THR A 1 7.15 10.78 -12.45
C THR A 1 6.29 10.09 -13.49
N PHE A 2 5.88 8.88 -13.24
CA PHE A 2 4.97 8.11 -14.10
C PHE A 2 4.08 7.19 -13.26
N MET A 3 3.01 6.66 -13.87
CA MET A 3 2.13 5.66 -13.28
C MET A 3 2.01 4.46 -14.22
N ALA A 4 2.00 3.25 -13.67
CA ALA A 4 1.85 2.00 -14.42
C ALA A 4 0.68 1.17 -13.88
N GLY A 5 0.00 0.46 -14.78
CA GLY A 5 -1.02 -0.55 -14.50
C GLY A 5 -0.43 -1.97 -14.59
N ILE A 6 -0.69 -2.82 -13.60
CA ILE A 6 -0.07 -4.14 -13.46
C ILE A 6 -1.11 -5.19 -13.05
N ASP A 7 -1.05 -6.37 -13.66
CA ASP A 7 -2.05 -7.41 -13.46
C ASP A 7 -1.72 -8.38 -12.33
N THR A 8 -0.45 -8.69 -12.09
CA THR A 8 -0.06 -9.70 -11.09
C THR A 8 0.94 -9.16 -10.09
N PHE A 9 0.95 -9.72 -8.88
CA PHE A 9 1.91 -9.33 -7.85
C PHE A 9 3.36 -9.75 -8.20
N ASP A 10 3.53 -10.81 -8.98
CA ASP A 10 4.86 -11.20 -9.51
C ASP A 10 5.41 -10.12 -10.43
N GLN A 11 4.60 -9.66 -11.41
CA GLN A 11 4.96 -8.53 -12.27
C GLN A 11 5.29 -7.29 -11.45
N LEU A 12 4.46 -6.94 -10.45
CA LEU A 12 4.69 -5.81 -9.54
C LEU A 12 6.05 -5.91 -8.83
N SER A 13 6.37 -7.09 -8.28
CA SER A 13 7.64 -7.33 -7.58
C SER A 13 8.86 -7.29 -8.50
N ARG A 14 8.71 -7.76 -9.73
CA ARG A 14 9.75 -7.69 -10.78
C ARG A 14 9.91 -6.26 -11.29
N PHE A 15 8.82 -5.54 -11.46
CA PHE A 15 8.83 -4.14 -11.89
C PHE A 15 9.55 -3.23 -10.88
N LEU A 16 9.34 -3.40 -9.57
CA LEU A 16 10.11 -2.68 -8.55
C LEU A 16 11.62 -2.88 -8.74
N LYS A 17 12.07 -4.11 -8.95
CA LYS A 17 13.49 -4.41 -9.17
C LYS A 17 14.01 -3.83 -10.49
N HIS A 18 13.16 -3.79 -11.51
CA HIS A 18 13.49 -3.21 -12.80
C HIS A 18 13.75 -1.70 -12.68
N VAL A 19 12.82 -0.95 -12.09
CA VAL A 19 12.96 0.51 -11.95
C VAL A 19 14.07 0.89 -10.98
N ASP A 20 14.28 0.15 -9.90
CA ASP A 20 15.40 0.37 -8.98
C ASP A 20 16.76 0.28 -9.70
N ARG A 21 16.92 -0.70 -10.58
CA ARG A 21 18.12 -0.85 -11.43
C ARG A 21 18.21 0.25 -12.49
N ALA A 22 17.10 0.53 -13.20
CA ALA A 22 17.06 1.52 -14.26
C ALA A 22 17.46 2.92 -13.75
N PHE A 23 17.06 3.26 -12.53
CA PHE A 23 17.38 4.54 -11.90
C PHE A 23 18.60 4.49 -10.96
N SER A 24 19.36 3.38 -10.94
CA SER A 24 20.61 3.24 -10.20
C SER A 24 20.51 3.64 -8.72
N GLY A 25 19.41 3.26 -8.05
CA GLY A 25 19.15 3.56 -6.64
C GLY A 25 18.67 4.99 -6.36
N ASN A 26 18.33 5.77 -7.39
CA ASN A 26 17.74 7.12 -7.23
C ASN A 26 16.20 7.09 -7.20
N LEU A 27 15.61 5.92 -6.99
CA LEU A 27 14.16 5.77 -6.83
C LEU A 27 13.73 6.50 -5.54
N SER A 28 12.91 7.52 -5.67
CA SER A 28 12.41 8.33 -4.54
C SER A 28 11.01 7.94 -4.09
N ALA A 29 10.22 7.32 -4.98
CA ALA A 29 8.91 6.79 -4.63
C ALA A 29 8.57 5.56 -5.48
N PHE A 30 7.95 4.57 -4.83
CA PHE A 30 7.30 3.42 -5.45
C PHE A 30 6.03 3.13 -4.64
N GLU A 31 4.97 3.86 -5.01
CA GLU A 31 3.68 3.87 -4.31
C GLU A 31 2.73 2.91 -5.00
N VAL A 32 2.36 1.84 -4.31
CA VAL A 32 1.40 0.88 -4.85
C VAL A 32 -0.01 1.17 -4.33
N MET A 33 -0.97 1.11 -5.22
CA MET A 33 -2.40 1.19 -4.94
C MET A 33 -3.06 -0.08 -5.46
N TRP A 34 -3.81 -0.78 -4.62
CA TRP A 34 -4.67 -1.88 -5.07
C TRP A 34 -5.87 -1.33 -5.85
N ASN A 35 -6.45 -2.13 -6.69
CA ASN A 35 -7.55 -1.73 -7.57
C ASN A 35 -8.71 -1.04 -6.84
N ASP A 36 -9.09 -1.56 -5.67
CA ASP A 36 -10.21 -0.98 -4.89
C ASP A 36 -9.89 0.45 -4.42
N TYR A 37 -8.64 0.73 -4.03
CA TYR A 37 -8.21 2.08 -3.68
C TYR A 37 -8.15 2.99 -4.92
N TYR A 38 -7.60 2.50 -6.03
CA TYR A 38 -7.54 3.29 -7.26
C TYR A 38 -8.94 3.69 -7.74
N LYS A 39 -9.89 2.75 -7.78
CA LYS A 39 -11.29 3.05 -8.10
C LYS A 39 -11.90 4.05 -7.12
N LEU A 40 -11.63 3.93 -5.83
CA LEU A 40 -12.13 4.88 -4.84
C LEU A 40 -11.72 6.31 -5.17
N VAL A 41 -10.47 6.52 -5.54
CA VAL A 41 -9.92 7.87 -5.77
C VAL A 41 -10.11 8.39 -7.20
N THR A 42 -10.61 7.57 -8.13
CA THR A 42 -10.90 7.97 -9.52
C THR A 42 -12.40 8.01 -9.84
N THR A 43 -13.25 7.53 -8.94
CA THR A 43 -14.71 7.49 -9.13
C THR A 43 -15.39 8.57 -8.26
N PRO A 44 -16.45 9.24 -8.77
CA PRO A 44 -17.19 10.20 -7.96
C PRO A 44 -17.62 9.64 -6.59
N PRO A 45 -17.54 10.44 -5.49
CA PRO A 45 -17.40 11.90 -5.49
C PRO A 45 -15.95 12.44 -5.56
N SER A 46 -14.93 11.59 -5.75
CA SER A 46 -13.59 12.08 -6.04
C SER A 46 -13.62 12.94 -7.33
N LEU A 47 -12.78 13.97 -7.35
CA LEU A 47 -12.63 14.87 -8.49
C LEU A 47 -11.45 14.49 -9.39
N ASN A 48 -10.68 13.48 -9.00
CA ASN A 48 -9.56 13.00 -9.79
C ASN A 48 -10.04 12.26 -11.05
N GLN A 49 -9.28 12.39 -12.11
CA GLN A 49 -9.50 11.65 -13.35
C GLN A 49 -8.59 10.43 -13.38
N ALA A 50 -9.12 9.29 -13.80
CA ALA A 50 -8.34 8.07 -13.99
C ALA A 50 -7.36 8.24 -15.17
N PRO A 51 -6.03 8.26 -14.96
CA PRO A 51 -5.06 8.34 -16.05
C PRO A 51 -4.90 7.01 -16.79
N LEU A 52 -5.27 5.92 -16.16
CA LEU A 52 -5.23 4.55 -16.71
C LEU A 52 -6.60 3.87 -16.53
N PRO A 53 -6.94 2.85 -17.36
CA PRO A 53 -8.15 2.04 -17.18
C PRO A 53 -8.23 1.39 -15.80
N GLU A 54 -9.44 1.21 -15.26
CA GLU A 54 -9.69 0.69 -13.91
C GLU A 54 -9.69 -0.85 -13.80
N ASN A 55 -9.11 -1.55 -14.76
CA ASN A 55 -9.16 -3.02 -14.87
C ASN A 55 -7.88 -3.73 -14.41
N TYR A 56 -6.83 -3.00 -14.05
CA TYR A 56 -5.61 -3.59 -13.49
C TYR A 56 -5.76 -3.90 -12.01
N ASN A 57 -5.04 -4.90 -11.51
CA ASN A 57 -5.09 -5.25 -10.08
C ASN A 57 -4.25 -4.31 -9.22
N TYR A 58 -3.20 -3.72 -9.80
CA TYR A 58 -2.28 -2.80 -9.11
C TYR A 58 -1.99 -1.58 -9.98
N TYR A 59 -1.87 -0.44 -9.32
CA TYR A 59 -1.42 0.81 -9.92
C TYR A 59 -0.22 1.32 -9.14
N VAL A 60 0.81 1.69 -9.84
CA VAL A 60 2.08 2.09 -9.21
C VAL A 60 2.47 3.48 -9.67
N LEU A 61 2.59 4.39 -8.72
CA LEU A 61 3.21 5.69 -8.92
C LEU A 61 4.71 5.59 -8.65
N VAL A 62 5.52 5.96 -9.62
CA VAL A 62 6.98 5.91 -9.53
C VAL A 62 7.58 7.30 -9.72
N GLU A 63 8.51 7.65 -8.83
CA GLU A 63 9.31 8.85 -8.97
C GLU A 63 10.79 8.54 -8.72
N ALA A 64 11.67 9.07 -9.59
CA ALA A 64 13.10 8.95 -9.45
C ALA A 64 13.77 10.33 -9.49
N MET A 65 14.68 10.60 -8.55
CA MET A 65 15.38 11.87 -8.47
C MET A 65 16.39 12.03 -9.60
N GLY A 66 16.30 13.16 -10.31
CA GLY A 66 17.26 13.49 -11.38
C GLY A 66 17.11 12.67 -12.65
N ALA A 67 16.10 11.81 -12.74
CA ALA A 67 15.84 11.06 -13.97
C ALA A 67 15.37 11.98 -15.09
N SER A 68 15.96 11.82 -16.28
CA SER A 68 15.51 12.53 -17.49
C SER A 68 14.21 11.91 -18.04
N GLU A 69 13.56 12.64 -18.93
CA GLU A 69 12.37 12.12 -19.63
C GLU A 69 12.70 10.87 -20.44
N GLU A 70 13.85 10.86 -21.13
CA GLU A 70 14.33 9.72 -21.91
C GLU A 70 14.58 8.49 -21.03
N GLN A 71 15.13 8.67 -19.82
CA GLN A 71 15.35 7.57 -18.89
C GLN A 71 14.01 6.98 -18.40
N ASN A 72 13.02 7.82 -18.08
CA ASN A 72 11.69 7.35 -17.73
C ASN A 72 11.03 6.58 -18.87
N GLN A 73 11.11 7.11 -20.09
CA GLN A 73 10.57 6.46 -21.28
C GLN A 73 11.24 5.12 -21.55
N GLN A 74 12.56 5.07 -21.53
CA GLN A 74 13.33 3.83 -21.75
C GLN A 74 13.01 2.76 -20.70
N ALA A 75 12.90 3.14 -19.42
CA ALA A 75 12.56 2.20 -18.34
C ALA A 75 11.16 1.59 -18.55
N LEU A 76 10.20 2.39 -19.00
CA LEU A 76 8.83 1.93 -19.27
C LEU A 76 8.73 1.07 -20.55
N GLU A 77 9.43 1.45 -21.64
CA GLU A 77 9.49 0.66 -22.86
C GLU A 77 10.05 -0.75 -22.59
N GLN A 78 11.15 -0.85 -21.86
CA GLN A 78 11.71 -2.13 -21.45
C GLN A 78 10.76 -2.93 -20.54
N ALA A 79 10.07 -2.26 -19.61
CA ALA A 79 9.10 -2.92 -18.73
C ALA A 79 7.89 -3.49 -19.51
N LEU A 80 7.43 -2.79 -20.55
CA LEU A 80 6.37 -3.29 -21.47
C LEU A 80 6.88 -4.48 -22.30
N GLU A 81 8.08 -4.38 -22.86
CA GLU A 81 8.70 -5.46 -23.65
C GLU A 81 8.91 -6.74 -22.81
N GLU A 82 9.25 -6.59 -21.53
CA GLU A 82 9.46 -7.71 -20.59
C GLU A 82 8.17 -8.20 -19.93
N ASP A 83 6.99 -7.68 -20.32
CA ASP A 83 5.68 -8.00 -19.71
C ASP A 83 5.67 -7.81 -18.19
N LEU A 84 6.29 -6.71 -17.72
CA LEU A 84 6.28 -6.34 -16.30
C LEU A 84 5.11 -5.43 -15.96
N ILE A 85 4.64 -4.66 -16.92
CA ILE A 85 3.50 -3.74 -16.82
C ILE A 85 2.59 -3.92 -18.04
N ALA A 86 1.31 -3.64 -17.87
CA ALA A 86 0.33 -3.74 -18.96
C ALA A 86 0.09 -2.39 -19.65
N ASP A 87 0.25 -1.28 -18.92
CA ASP A 87 0.01 0.08 -19.41
C ASP A 87 0.79 1.09 -18.57
N ALA A 88 1.06 2.29 -19.10
CA ALA A 88 1.72 3.34 -18.35
C ALA A 88 1.42 4.74 -18.91
N VAL A 89 1.53 5.74 -18.04
CA VAL A 89 1.47 7.16 -18.37
C VAL A 89 2.62 7.92 -17.72
N ILE A 90 3.28 8.80 -18.48
CA ILE A 90 4.35 9.69 -17.99
C ILE A 90 3.79 11.10 -17.83
N ALA A 91 4.04 11.74 -16.69
CA ALA A 91 3.74 13.13 -16.49
C ALA A 91 4.66 14.03 -17.36
N GLN A 92 4.06 14.83 -18.25
CA GLN A 92 4.74 15.74 -19.17
C GLN A 92 4.84 17.16 -18.62
N SER A 93 4.30 17.40 -17.43
CA SER A 93 4.31 18.72 -16.77
C SER A 93 4.19 18.57 -15.26
N GLU A 94 4.57 19.60 -14.53
CA GLU A 94 4.38 19.65 -13.07
C GLU A 94 2.91 19.49 -12.67
N THR A 95 1.98 20.05 -13.44
CA THR A 95 0.54 19.87 -13.20
C THR A 95 0.13 18.42 -13.30
N GLN A 96 0.59 17.70 -14.32
CA GLN A 96 0.29 16.26 -14.45
C GLN A 96 0.97 15.44 -13.35
N ARG A 97 2.21 15.78 -12.94
CA ARG A 97 2.89 15.17 -11.81
C ARG A 97 2.04 15.29 -10.53
N LEU A 98 1.56 16.50 -10.23
CA LEU A 98 0.72 16.74 -9.07
C LEU A 98 -0.64 16.02 -9.16
N GLN A 99 -1.20 15.87 -10.37
CA GLN A 99 -2.41 15.08 -10.57
C GLN A 99 -2.18 13.57 -10.26
N LEU A 100 -1.06 13.00 -10.69
CA LEU A 100 -0.73 11.62 -10.37
C LEU A 100 -0.52 11.41 -8.86
N TRP A 101 0.21 12.32 -8.20
CA TRP A 101 0.36 12.31 -6.75
C TRP A 101 -0.98 12.50 -6.03
N GLY A 102 -1.86 13.34 -6.56
CA GLY A 102 -3.20 13.57 -6.04
C GLY A 102 -4.02 12.29 -5.90
N LEU A 103 -3.85 11.32 -6.80
CA LEU A 103 -4.51 10.01 -6.67
C LEU A 103 -4.02 9.24 -5.44
N ARG A 104 -2.72 9.23 -5.23
CA ARG A 104 -2.13 8.54 -4.07
C ARG A 104 -2.50 9.23 -2.76
N ASP A 105 -2.58 10.55 -2.75
CA ASP A 105 -2.73 11.36 -1.55
C ASP A 105 -4.20 11.60 -1.16
N ASP A 106 -5.17 11.26 -2.02
CA ASP A 106 -6.61 11.45 -1.74
C ASP A 106 -7.19 10.39 -0.78
N VAL A 107 -6.42 10.08 0.27
CA VAL A 107 -6.79 9.09 1.30
C VAL A 107 -8.10 9.48 2.00
N ALA A 108 -8.46 10.75 2.01
CA ALA A 108 -9.71 11.22 2.63
C ALA A 108 -10.97 10.57 2.03
N GLN A 109 -10.91 10.06 0.80
CA GLN A 109 -12.04 9.37 0.17
C GLN A 109 -12.49 8.12 0.95
N VAL A 110 -11.63 7.48 1.72
CA VAL A 110 -12.00 6.29 2.53
C VAL A 110 -13.09 6.61 3.55
N PHE A 111 -13.17 7.86 4.03
CA PHE A 111 -14.15 8.28 5.05
C PHE A 111 -15.59 8.35 4.53
N GLN A 112 -15.82 8.20 3.22
CA GLN A 112 -17.16 7.94 2.67
C GLN A 112 -17.79 6.66 3.27
N PHE A 113 -16.94 5.75 3.74
CA PHE A 113 -17.35 4.47 4.32
C PHE A 113 -17.20 4.46 5.85
N ALA A 114 -17.17 5.63 6.49
CA ALA A 114 -17.06 5.72 7.94
C ALA A 114 -18.14 4.89 8.66
N PRO A 115 -17.81 4.24 9.77
CA PRO A 115 -16.52 4.27 10.47
C PRO A 115 -15.43 3.47 9.76
N VAL A 116 -14.17 3.97 9.81
CA VAL A 116 -13.02 3.36 9.16
C VAL A 116 -11.91 3.12 10.17
N PHE A 117 -11.32 1.93 10.13
CA PHE A 117 -10.12 1.56 10.88
C PHE A 117 -8.91 1.71 9.98
N LEU A 118 -7.90 2.47 10.43
CA LEU A 118 -6.68 2.73 9.69
C LEU A 118 -5.53 1.93 10.29
N PHE A 119 -4.77 1.25 9.44
CA PHE A 119 -3.61 0.47 9.84
C PHE A 119 -2.39 0.85 9.02
N ASP A 120 -1.25 0.73 9.66
CA ASP A 120 0.09 0.97 9.14
C ASP A 120 0.96 -0.18 9.63
N VAL A 121 1.33 -1.09 8.72
CA VAL A 121 2.09 -2.30 9.01
C VAL A 121 3.25 -2.44 8.06
N SER A 122 4.29 -3.19 8.45
CA SER A 122 5.36 -3.53 7.50
C SER A 122 5.68 -5.02 7.51
N LEU A 123 6.06 -5.53 6.35
CA LEU A 123 6.41 -6.92 6.13
C LEU A 123 7.27 -7.09 4.89
N ARG A 124 7.85 -8.27 4.72
CA ARG A 124 8.62 -8.58 3.51
C ARG A 124 7.73 -8.52 2.28
N ILE A 125 8.22 -7.93 1.21
CA ILE A 125 7.51 -7.79 -0.08
C ILE A 125 6.99 -9.16 -0.56
N SER A 126 7.80 -10.22 -0.45
CA SER A 126 7.42 -11.58 -0.85
C SER A 126 6.22 -12.17 -0.10
N CYS A 127 5.80 -11.56 1.00
CA CYS A 127 4.65 -12.02 1.80
C CYS A 127 3.41 -11.12 1.61
N MET A 128 3.53 -10.00 0.89
CA MET A 128 2.47 -8.97 0.85
C MET A 128 1.18 -9.48 0.23
N GLN A 129 1.26 -10.17 -0.92
CA GLN A 129 0.06 -10.66 -1.59
C GLN A 129 -0.72 -11.61 -0.69
N ASP A 130 -0.08 -12.67 -0.21
CA ASP A 130 -0.72 -13.67 0.65
C ASP A 130 -1.27 -13.04 1.93
N TYR A 131 -0.55 -12.06 2.48
CA TYR A 131 -0.99 -11.34 3.67
C TYR A 131 -2.25 -10.51 3.41
N VAL A 132 -2.30 -9.71 2.34
CA VAL A 132 -3.48 -8.91 1.97
C VAL A 132 -4.68 -9.82 1.68
N GLU A 133 -4.48 -10.93 0.95
CA GLU A 133 -5.54 -11.90 0.68
C GLU A 133 -6.06 -12.55 1.96
N LYS A 134 -5.17 -12.92 2.90
CA LYS A 134 -5.54 -13.48 4.20
C LYS A 134 -6.35 -12.50 5.03
N VAL A 135 -5.93 -11.23 5.09
CA VAL A 135 -6.68 -10.16 5.77
C VAL A 135 -8.07 -10.02 5.17
N ASN A 136 -8.18 -9.88 3.84
CA ASN A 136 -9.46 -9.73 3.14
C ASN A 136 -10.39 -10.92 3.39
N LYS A 137 -9.89 -12.15 3.28
CA LYS A 137 -10.67 -13.37 3.52
C LYS A 137 -11.17 -13.44 4.96
N THR A 138 -10.34 -13.07 5.94
CA THR A 138 -10.72 -13.08 7.35
C THR A 138 -11.80 -12.03 7.64
N LEU A 139 -11.65 -10.83 7.07
CA LEU A 139 -12.65 -9.77 7.20
C LEU A 139 -13.97 -10.16 6.58
N GLN A 140 -13.99 -10.65 5.34
CA GLN A 140 -15.19 -11.07 4.64
C GLN A 140 -15.93 -12.21 5.34
N SER A 141 -15.20 -13.11 6.02
CA SER A 141 -15.81 -14.19 6.81
C SER A 141 -16.58 -13.68 8.02
N SER A 142 -16.12 -12.60 8.65
CA SER A 142 -16.74 -11.99 9.83
C SER A 142 -17.69 -10.85 9.47
N PHE A 143 -17.44 -10.18 8.38
CA PHE A 143 -18.14 -9.00 7.88
C PHE A 143 -18.25 -9.08 6.35
N PRO A 144 -19.30 -9.76 5.80
CA PRO A 144 -19.44 -9.99 4.35
C PRO A 144 -19.42 -8.72 3.50
N ASP A 145 -19.92 -7.60 4.05
CA ASP A 145 -19.97 -6.29 3.39
C ASP A 145 -18.75 -5.40 3.68
N SER A 146 -17.69 -5.95 4.30
CA SER A 146 -16.49 -5.19 4.61
C SER A 146 -15.82 -4.67 3.34
N LYS A 147 -15.24 -3.47 3.46
CA LYS A 147 -14.41 -2.83 2.44
C LYS A 147 -13.01 -2.67 2.99
N ASN A 148 -12.03 -2.96 2.15
CA ASN A 148 -10.62 -2.77 2.49
C ASN A 148 -9.95 -2.05 1.32
N PHE A 149 -9.46 -0.85 1.58
CA PHE A 149 -8.68 -0.06 0.64
C PHE A 149 -7.22 -0.17 1.02
N THR A 150 -6.42 -0.73 0.12
CA THR A 150 -5.00 -1.03 0.37
C THR A 150 -4.11 -0.17 -0.52
N LEU A 151 -3.10 0.43 0.09
CA LEU A 151 -2.04 1.16 -0.59
C LEU A 151 -0.75 1.03 0.22
N GLY A 152 0.39 1.45 -0.33
CA GLY A 152 1.63 1.40 0.47
C GLY A 152 2.89 1.79 -0.26
N HIS A 153 3.94 1.96 0.53
CA HIS A 153 5.32 2.20 0.11
C HIS A 153 6.00 0.83 -0.07
N MET A 154 5.86 0.23 -1.27
CA MET A 154 6.33 -1.14 -1.46
C MET A 154 7.84 -1.27 -1.29
N GLY A 155 8.60 -0.21 -1.61
CA GLY A 155 10.06 -0.22 -1.56
C GLY A 155 10.64 -0.55 -0.18
N ASP A 156 9.96 -0.13 0.90
CA ASP A 156 10.36 -0.38 2.30
C ASP A 156 9.48 -1.40 3.03
N GLY A 157 8.54 -2.00 2.32
CA GLY A 157 7.70 -3.05 2.87
C GLY A 157 6.50 -2.54 3.67
N ASN A 158 6.15 -1.26 3.56
CA ASN A 158 5.03 -0.65 4.28
C ASN A 158 3.70 -0.82 3.53
N LEU A 159 2.66 -1.21 4.26
CA LEU A 159 1.28 -1.27 3.80
C LEU A 159 0.35 -0.48 4.72
N HIS A 160 -0.54 0.27 4.09
CA HIS A 160 -1.66 0.94 4.75
C HIS A 160 -2.97 0.25 4.38
N PHE A 161 -3.82 0.04 5.39
CA PHE A 161 -5.19 -0.42 5.18
C PHE A 161 -6.16 0.61 5.72
N ALA A 162 -7.22 0.86 4.95
CA ALA A 162 -8.41 1.55 5.41
C ALA A 162 -9.59 0.59 5.33
N ILE A 163 -10.02 0.08 6.48
CA ILE A 163 -11.01 -0.99 6.60
C ILE A 163 -12.30 -0.43 7.17
N SER A 164 -13.41 -0.63 6.45
CA SER A 164 -14.76 -0.37 6.97
C SER A 164 -15.54 -1.67 7.09
N VAL A 165 -16.18 -1.84 8.24
CA VAL A 165 -17.10 -2.96 8.52
C VAL A 165 -18.50 -2.46 8.89
N GLY A 166 -18.79 -1.18 8.59
CA GLY A 166 -20.08 -0.54 8.81
C GLY A 166 -20.40 -0.21 10.29
N ARG A 167 -19.52 -0.53 11.23
CA ARG A 167 -19.69 -0.25 12.67
C ARG A 167 -18.35 -0.15 13.39
N ASP A 168 -18.33 0.61 14.51
CA ASP A 168 -17.17 0.78 15.41
C ASP A 168 -17.58 0.51 16.86
N ASP A 169 -17.86 -0.76 17.14
CA ASP A 169 -18.01 -1.24 18.52
C ASP A 169 -16.77 -2.04 18.95
N THR A 170 -16.65 -2.29 20.24
CA THR A 170 -15.49 -3.00 20.82
C THR A 170 -15.25 -4.37 20.21
N GLN A 171 -16.30 -5.10 19.82
CA GLN A 171 -16.18 -6.42 19.21
C GLN A 171 -15.71 -6.31 17.76
N ALA A 172 -16.29 -5.41 16.98
CA ALA A 172 -15.87 -5.15 15.60
C ALA A 172 -14.39 -4.74 15.56
N ARG A 173 -13.98 -3.79 16.42
CA ARG A 173 -12.59 -3.34 16.52
C ARG A 173 -11.64 -4.52 16.80
N LYS A 174 -11.94 -5.36 17.80
CA LYS A 174 -11.10 -6.52 18.11
C LYS A 174 -10.97 -7.51 16.95
N LEU A 175 -12.04 -7.78 16.22
CA LEU A 175 -12.02 -8.70 15.08
C LEU A 175 -11.23 -8.12 13.91
N VAL A 176 -11.37 -6.83 13.62
CA VAL A 176 -10.62 -6.16 12.56
C VAL A 176 -9.13 -6.09 12.92
N GLU A 177 -8.78 -5.69 14.14
CA GLU A 177 -7.40 -5.66 14.63
C GLU A 177 -6.76 -7.04 14.61
N ALA A 178 -7.48 -8.08 15.04
CA ALA A 178 -6.99 -9.46 14.99
C ALA A 178 -6.73 -9.92 13.54
N ALA A 179 -7.66 -9.61 12.61
CA ALA A 179 -7.49 -9.95 11.19
C ALA A 179 -6.23 -9.34 10.58
N VAL A 180 -5.86 -8.12 11.00
CA VAL A 180 -4.67 -7.42 10.51
C VAL A 180 -3.40 -7.86 11.26
N TYR A 181 -3.42 -7.89 12.59
CA TYR A 181 -2.17 -8.04 13.36
C TYR A 181 -1.74 -9.49 13.60
N GLU A 182 -2.67 -10.44 13.79
CA GLU A 182 -2.30 -11.82 14.09
C GLU A 182 -1.46 -12.50 13.00
N PRO A 183 -1.76 -12.32 11.69
CA PRO A 183 -0.95 -12.94 10.64
C PRO A 183 0.50 -12.44 10.56
N LEU A 184 0.80 -11.25 11.09
CA LEU A 184 2.15 -10.67 11.08
C LEU A 184 3.15 -11.49 11.88
N LYS A 185 2.69 -12.24 12.90
CA LYS A 185 3.53 -13.12 13.72
C LYS A 185 4.26 -14.17 12.87
N ASP A 186 3.55 -14.78 11.92
CA ASP A 186 4.06 -15.92 11.14
C ASP A 186 5.03 -15.51 10.03
N ILE A 187 5.00 -14.21 9.64
CA ILE A 187 5.78 -13.66 8.54
C ILE A 187 6.87 -12.68 8.98
N ALA A 188 7.13 -12.61 10.30
CA ALA A 188 8.06 -11.66 10.90
C ALA A 188 7.77 -10.19 10.50
N GLY A 189 6.48 -9.82 10.44
CA GLY A 189 6.04 -8.48 10.14
C GLY A 189 6.15 -7.53 11.34
N SER A 190 5.71 -6.27 11.15
CA SER A 190 5.64 -5.27 12.21
C SER A 190 4.24 -4.67 12.29
N VAL A 191 3.73 -4.48 13.52
CA VAL A 191 2.42 -3.85 13.77
C VAL A 191 2.43 -2.34 13.51
N SER A 192 3.58 -1.76 13.27
CA SER A 192 3.73 -0.35 12.88
C SER A 192 4.94 -0.19 11.99
N ALA A 193 4.77 0.50 10.87
CA ALA A 193 5.86 0.94 9.99
C ALA A 193 6.31 2.36 10.38
N GLU A 194 5.45 3.37 10.17
CA GLU A 194 5.76 4.80 10.31
C GLU A 194 5.07 5.46 11.50
N HIS A 195 3.80 5.14 11.76
CA HIS A 195 2.94 5.90 12.70
C HIS A 195 3.27 5.68 14.16
N GLY A 196 4.19 4.75 14.47
CA GLY A 196 4.53 4.38 15.83
C GLY A 196 3.48 3.46 16.48
N VAL A 197 3.86 2.89 17.65
CA VAL A 197 3.04 1.89 18.34
C VAL A 197 1.84 2.52 19.05
N GLY A 198 2.01 3.69 19.66
CA GLY A 198 0.95 4.37 20.41
C GLY A 198 0.31 3.49 21.49
N LEU A 199 -0.94 3.79 21.80
CA LEU A 199 -1.75 2.99 22.74
C LEU A 199 -2.50 1.86 22.03
N GLU A 200 -2.93 2.08 20.80
CA GLU A 200 -3.75 1.15 20.04
C GLU A 200 -2.99 -0.12 19.63
N LYS A 201 -1.75 0.02 19.13
CA LYS A 201 -0.93 -1.11 18.68
C LYS A 201 -0.17 -1.83 19.82
N LYS A 202 -0.08 -1.19 20.99
CA LYS A 202 0.62 -1.72 22.15
C LYS A 202 0.15 -3.12 22.58
N PRO A 203 -1.15 -3.47 22.60
CA PRO A 203 -1.62 -4.82 22.93
C PRO A 203 -1.09 -5.90 21.99
N TYR A 204 -0.77 -5.56 20.75
CA TYR A 204 -0.33 -6.49 19.69
C TYR A 204 1.20 -6.60 19.56
N LEU A 205 1.96 -5.77 20.28
CA LEU A 205 3.42 -5.73 20.17
C LEU A 205 4.08 -7.07 20.50
N HIS A 206 3.48 -7.86 21.37
CA HIS A 206 3.93 -9.19 21.75
C HIS A 206 3.87 -10.24 20.63
N LEU A 207 3.10 -9.98 19.57
CA LEU A 207 3.01 -10.86 18.40
C LEU A 207 4.29 -10.80 17.54
N VAL A 208 4.96 -9.64 17.53
CA VAL A 208 6.06 -9.32 16.61
C VAL A 208 7.37 -8.94 17.31
N ARG A 209 7.39 -8.88 18.64
CA ARG A 209 8.57 -8.57 19.46
C ARG A 209 8.71 -9.53 20.62
N SER A 210 9.95 -9.92 20.90
CA SER A 210 10.28 -10.75 22.06
C SER A 210 10.06 -10.00 23.39
N GLN A 211 9.90 -10.75 24.48
CA GLN A 211 9.77 -10.17 25.81
C GLN A 211 11.01 -9.36 26.25
N SER A 212 12.19 -9.72 25.73
CA SER A 212 13.43 -8.97 25.99
C SER A 212 13.45 -7.62 25.30
N GLU A 213 13.02 -7.56 24.03
CA GLU A 213 12.85 -6.30 23.29
C GLU A 213 11.82 -5.38 23.97
N ILE A 214 10.66 -5.94 24.35
CA ILE A 214 9.61 -5.16 25.04
C ILE A 214 10.12 -4.62 26.38
N ARG A 215 10.93 -5.38 27.12
CA ARG A 215 11.56 -4.89 28.37
C ARG A 215 12.53 -3.75 28.09
N LEU A 216 13.38 -3.90 27.07
CA LEU A 216 14.33 -2.85 26.66
C LEU A 216 13.59 -1.56 26.25
N MET A 217 12.54 -1.66 25.43
CA MET A 217 11.71 -0.52 25.05
C MET A 217 11.12 0.22 26.24
N LYS A 218 10.70 -0.52 27.30
CA LYS A 218 10.21 0.09 28.54
C LYS A 218 11.32 0.84 29.29
N GLN A 219 12.55 0.32 29.31
CA GLN A 219 13.70 0.95 29.96
C GLN A 219 14.14 2.24 29.27
N VAL A 220 14.10 2.25 27.92
CA VAL A 220 14.46 3.45 27.13
C VAL A 220 13.42 4.57 27.28
N LYS A 221 12.18 4.24 27.62
CA LYS A 221 11.09 5.23 27.80
C LYS A 221 11.14 5.96 29.12
N HIS A 222 11.87 5.45 30.12
CA HIS A 222 12.05 6.04 31.44
C HIS A 222 13.36 6.80 31.51
#